data_1b7f3958491dc40d2fbc8f4c26545329
#
_entry.id   1b7f3958491dc40d2fbc8f4c26545329
#
_cell.length_a   1.000
_cell.length_b   1.000
_cell.length_c   1.000
_cell.angle_alpha   90.00
_cell.angle_beta   90.00
_cell.angle_gamma   90.00
#
_symmetry.space_group_name_H-M   'P 1'
#
loop_
_entity.id
_entity.type
_entity.pdbx_description
1 polymer ?
#
loop_
_entity_poly.entity_id
_entity_poly.type
_entity_poly.pdbx_seq_one_letter_code
_entity_poly.pdbx_strand_id
1 'polypeptide(L)'
;HDPGEFVAVNLEWFLLDPEYACRRPALARYFAGRFDWQPPTVACTPGLVFLQAGQGAATHGFERIDPARVYAVDYLLAEGNDAPMSRWGHAMLRLVICAPGRAPGPDCRLDLQYHRVLSFRAFVDDVQISSWRGLTGRYPSRLFLLPLDQVIDEYTQVELRGLRSIPLTLQPSEIAGLLV
;
A
#
# COMPACT_ATOMS: atom_id res chain seq x y z
N HIS A 1 8.32 0.22 -19.18
CA HIS A 1 7.06 -0.56 -19.23
C HIS A 1 6.53 -0.51 -20.65
N ASP A 2 6.30 -1.68 -21.25
CA ASP A 2 5.70 -1.78 -22.57
C ASP A 2 4.18 -1.50 -22.43
N PRO A 3 3.63 -0.51 -23.16
CA PRO A 3 2.19 -0.24 -23.15
C PRO A 3 1.35 -1.45 -23.56
N GLY A 4 1.86 -2.30 -24.46
CA GLY A 4 1.19 -3.53 -24.87
C GLY A 4 1.05 -4.54 -23.74
N GLU A 5 2.10 -4.73 -22.96
CA GLU A 5 2.09 -5.60 -21.78
C GLU A 5 1.12 -5.08 -20.71
N PHE A 6 1.10 -3.76 -20.48
CA PHE A 6 0.13 -3.16 -19.57
C PHE A 6 -1.32 -3.47 -19.99
N VAL A 7 -1.64 -3.31 -21.26
CA VAL A 7 -2.99 -3.60 -21.79
C VAL A 7 -3.31 -5.09 -21.68
N ALA A 8 -2.37 -5.97 -22.03
CA ALA A 8 -2.56 -7.43 -22.00
C ALA A 8 -2.87 -7.91 -20.57
N VAL A 9 -2.07 -7.50 -19.58
CA VAL A 9 -2.28 -7.88 -18.17
C VAL A 9 -3.61 -7.34 -17.64
N ASN A 10 -3.95 -6.09 -17.94
CA ASN A 10 -5.23 -5.53 -17.49
C ASN A 10 -6.44 -6.16 -18.19
N LEU A 11 -6.30 -6.59 -19.44
CA LEU A 11 -7.34 -7.32 -20.16
C LEU A 11 -7.55 -8.72 -19.56
N GLU A 12 -6.46 -9.43 -19.23
CA GLU A 12 -6.54 -10.72 -18.53
C GLU A 12 -7.30 -10.59 -17.21
N TRP A 13 -6.95 -9.59 -16.39
CA TRP A 13 -7.67 -9.33 -15.14
C TRP A 13 -9.14 -8.95 -15.36
N PHE A 14 -9.43 -8.16 -16.39
CA PHE A 14 -10.82 -7.82 -16.75
C PHE A 14 -11.67 -9.05 -17.08
N LEU A 15 -11.06 -10.05 -17.73
CA LEU A 15 -11.77 -11.28 -18.13
C LEU A 15 -11.91 -12.28 -16.96
N LEU A 16 -10.90 -12.37 -16.08
CA LEU A 16 -10.79 -13.46 -15.10
C LEU A 16 -11.14 -13.05 -13.67
N ASP A 17 -11.04 -11.75 -13.34
CA ASP A 17 -11.24 -11.26 -11.99
C ASP A 17 -12.61 -10.60 -11.83
N PRO A 18 -13.54 -11.23 -11.11
CA PRO A 18 -14.89 -10.69 -10.92
C PRO A 18 -14.92 -9.29 -10.27
N GLU A 19 -13.92 -8.97 -9.43
CA GLU A 19 -13.81 -7.68 -8.76
C GLU A 19 -12.95 -6.65 -9.52
N TYR A 20 -12.54 -6.94 -10.76
CA TYR A 20 -11.70 -6.01 -11.53
C TYR A 20 -12.33 -4.62 -11.68
N ALA A 21 -13.64 -4.55 -11.96
CA ALA A 21 -14.37 -3.29 -12.08
C ALA A 21 -14.38 -2.47 -10.77
N CYS A 22 -14.31 -3.13 -9.62
CA CYS A 22 -14.21 -2.50 -8.31
C CYS A 22 -12.86 -1.80 -8.11
N ARG A 23 -11.79 -2.43 -8.58
CA ARG A 23 -10.41 -1.94 -8.42
C ARG A 23 -9.95 -1.01 -9.54
N ARG A 24 -10.48 -1.18 -10.73
CA ARG A 24 -10.08 -0.45 -11.96
C ARG A 24 -11.31 0.01 -12.76
N PRO A 25 -12.21 0.82 -12.19
CA PRO A 25 -13.49 1.14 -12.82
C PRO A 25 -13.34 1.85 -14.17
N ALA A 26 -12.31 2.67 -14.35
CA ALA A 26 -12.08 3.38 -15.60
C ALA A 26 -11.65 2.41 -16.72
N LEU A 27 -10.71 1.50 -16.43
CA LEU A 27 -10.27 0.49 -17.39
C LEU A 27 -11.37 -0.55 -17.69
N ALA A 28 -12.14 -0.95 -16.67
CA ALA A 28 -13.26 -1.85 -16.87
C ALA A 28 -14.29 -1.26 -17.82
N ARG A 29 -14.65 0.03 -17.67
CA ARG A 29 -15.54 0.72 -18.61
C ARG A 29 -14.95 0.81 -20.02
N TYR A 30 -13.66 1.10 -20.12
CA TYR A 30 -12.97 1.14 -21.41
C TYR A 30 -13.04 -0.21 -22.13
N PHE A 31 -12.70 -1.31 -21.46
CA PHE A 31 -12.75 -2.64 -22.05
C PHE A 31 -14.17 -3.06 -22.38
N ALA A 32 -15.13 -2.82 -21.49
CA ALA A 32 -16.54 -3.11 -21.74
C ALA A 32 -17.05 -2.41 -22.99
N GLY A 33 -16.76 -1.13 -23.16
CA GLY A 33 -17.14 -0.37 -24.35
C GLY A 33 -16.37 -0.81 -25.60
N ARG A 34 -15.12 -1.25 -25.47
CA ARG A 34 -14.31 -1.69 -26.63
C ARG A 34 -14.72 -3.05 -27.17
N PHE A 35 -15.20 -3.96 -26.30
CA PHE A 35 -15.57 -5.32 -26.67
C PHE A 35 -17.08 -5.54 -26.74
N ASP A 36 -17.87 -4.52 -26.42
CA ASP A 36 -19.33 -4.63 -26.25
C ASP A 36 -19.72 -5.80 -25.35
N TRP A 37 -18.93 -6.01 -24.30
CA TRP A 37 -19.09 -7.10 -23.35
C TRP A 37 -18.53 -6.71 -21.98
N GLN A 38 -19.14 -7.22 -20.92
CA GLN A 38 -18.64 -7.05 -19.57
C GLN A 38 -18.84 -8.33 -18.75
N PRO A 39 -17.94 -8.62 -17.80
CA PRO A 39 -18.12 -9.74 -16.88
C PRO A 39 -19.36 -9.53 -15.99
N PRO A 40 -19.89 -10.61 -15.39
CA PRO A 40 -20.97 -10.51 -14.43
C PRO A 40 -20.64 -9.53 -13.31
N THR A 41 -21.59 -8.65 -12.98
CA THR A 41 -21.41 -7.67 -11.91
C THR A 41 -21.42 -8.37 -10.56
N VAL A 42 -20.41 -8.12 -9.74
CA VAL A 42 -20.33 -8.58 -8.35
C VAL A 42 -20.37 -7.40 -7.39
N ALA A 43 -20.82 -7.64 -6.17
CA ALA A 43 -20.73 -6.65 -5.12
C ALA A 43 -19.24 -6.42 -4.77
N CYS A 44 -18.82 -5.16 -4.81
CA CYS A 44 -17.44 -4.82 -4.45
C CYS A 44 -17.19 -5.10 -2.96
N THR A 45 -16.15 -5.86 -2.67
CA THR A 45 -15.70 -6.01 -1.30
C THR A 45 -15.01 -4.72 -0.88
N PRO A 46 -15.44 -4.07 0.21
CA PRO A 46 -14.84 -2.80 0.63
C PRO A 46 -13.37 -2.96 1.01
N GLY A 47 -12.58 -1.92 0.76
CA GLY A 47 -11.16 -1.84 1.07
C GLY A 47 -10.24 -2.34 -0.04
N LEU A 48 -9.16 -1.61 -0.26
CA LEU A 48 -8.11 -1.98 -1.22
C LEU A 48 -7.35 -3.22 -0.76
N VAL A 49 -6.94 -4.02 -1.73
CA VAL A 49 -6.02 -5.15 -1.51
C VAL A 49 -4.58 -4.64 -1.71
N PHE A 50 -3.78 -4.77 -0.68
CA PHE A 50 -2.38 -4.35 -0.69
C PHE A 50 -1.44 -5.54 -0.76
N LEU A 51 -0.33 -5.36 -1.46
CA LEU A 51 0.78 -6.31 -1.42
C LEU A 51 1.50 -6.18 -0.07
N GLN A 52 1.50 -7.26 0.70
CA GLN A 52 2.28 -7.33 1.91
C GLN A 52 3.77 -7.42 1.60
N ALA A 53 4.59 -6.68 2.35
CA ALA A 53 6.03 -6.85 2.41
C ALA A 53 6.44 -7.07 3.87
N GLY A 54 7.53 -7.80 4.07
CA GLY A 54 8.07 -8.07 5.39
C GLY A 54 8.06 -9.56 5.78
N GLN A 55 8.46 -9.84 7.01
CA GLN A 55 8.47 -11.20 7.53
C GLN A 55 7.04 -11.74 7.62
N GLY A 56 6.80 -12.90 7.04
CA GLY A 56 5.46 -13.50 6.97
C GLY A 56 4.66 -13.20 5.70
N ALA A 57 5.11 -12.28 4.83
CA ALA A 57 4.48 -12.01 3.54
C ALA A 57 4.39 -13.26 2.63
N ALA A 58 5.28 -14.23 2.84
CA ALA A 58 5.29 -15.49 2.09
C ALA A 58 4.05 -16.36 2.32
N THR A 59 3.28 -16.11 3.38
CA THR A 59 2.13 -16.97 3.73
C THR A 59 0.82 -16.48 3.09
N HIS A 60 0.67 -15.18 2.85
CA HIS A 60 -0.60 -14.60 2.35
C HIS A 60 -0.45 -13.58 1.23
N GLY A 61 0.73 -13.04 0.97
CA GLY A 61 1.04 -12.14 -0.16
C GLY A 61 0.19 -10.86 -0.26
N PHE A 62 -1.08 -10.92 0.15
CA PHE A 62 -2.04 -9.82 0.07
C PHE A 62 -2.80 -9.63 1.39
N GLU A 63 -3.03 -8.38 1.77
CA GLU A 63 -3.86 -8.01 2.91
C GLU A 63 -4.91 -6.99 2.47
N ARG A 64 -6.13 -7.14 2.96
CA ARG A 64 -7.21 -6.17 2.77
C ARG A 64 -7.40 -5.38 4.06
N ILE A 65 -7.42 -4.07 3.93
CA ILE A 65 -7.74 -3.17 5.02
C ILE A 65 -9.24 -2.86 4.99
N ASP A 66 -9.90 -3.10 6.13
CA ASP A 66 -11.28 -2.67 6.33
C ASP A 66 -11.29 -1.18 6.71
N PRO A 67 -11.79 -0.28 5.82
CA PRO A 67 -11.83 1.15 6.09
C PRO A 67 -12.60 1.52 7.35
N ALA A 68 -13.61 0.72 7.72
CA ALA A 68 -14.42 0.96 8.91
C ALA A 68 -13.64 0.79 10.23
N ARG A 69 -12.49 0.11 10.19
CA ARG A 69 -11.61 -0.07 11.34
C ARG A 69 -10.48 0.95 11.41
N VAL A 70 -10.33 1.82 10.42
CA VAL A 70 -9.26 2.83 10.40
C VAL A 70 -9.75 4.09 11.12
N TYR A 71 -9.20 4.35 12.30
CA TYR A 71 -9.53 5.52 13.11
C TYR A 71 -8.85 6.80 12.59
N ALA A 72 -7.59 6.71 12.22
CA ALA A 72 -6.79 7.85 11.81
C ALA A 72 -5.68 7.45 10.84
N VAL A 73 -5.16 8.43 10.12
CA VAL A 73 -3.95 8.29 9.29
C VAL A 73 -2.91 9.27 9.82
N ASP A 74 -1.70 8.79 10.06
CA ASP A 74 -0.56 9.62 10.41
C ASP A 74 0.44 9.65 9.25
N TYR A 75 1.03 10.81 9.00
CA TYR A 75 2.23 10.92 8.17
C TYR A 75 3.42 10.41 8.98
N LEU A 76 4.05 9.35 8.49
CA LEU A 76 5.21 8.73 9.14
C LEU A 76 6.47 9.09 8.35
N LEU A 77 7.36 9.83 9.00
CA LEU A 77 8.62 10.30 8.41
C LEU A 77 9.80 9.59 9.06
N ALA A 78 10.55 8.83 8.26
CA ALA A 78 11.89 8.41 8.62
C ALA A 78 12.87 9.53 8.23
N GLU A 79 13.61 10.05 9.22
CA GLU A 79 14.55 11.14 9.00
C GLU A 79 15.71 10.72 8.09
N GLY A 80 16.27 11.67 7.35
CA GLY A 80 17.47 11.42 6.55
C GLY A 80 18.70 11.19 7.44
N ASN A 81 19.72 10.55 6.87
CA ASN A 81 21.04 10.43 7.48
C ASN A 81 22.14 10.69 6.43
N ASP A 82 23.41 10.55 6.80
CA ASP A 82 24.54 10.86 5.92
C ASP A 82 24.79 9.77 4.84
N ALA A 83 24.10 8.64 4.92
CA ALA A 83 24.23 7.58 3.91
C ALA A 83 23.58 8.00 2.58
N PRO A 84 24.20 7.78 1.41
CA PRO A 84 23.70 8.23 0.11
C PRO A 84 22.28 7.77 -0.22
N MET A 85 21.90 6.54 0.17
CA MET A 85 20.61 5.95 -0.14
C MET A 85 19.48 6.42 0.77
N SER A 86 19.79 6.94 1.95
CA SER A 86 18.83 7.38 2.97
C SER A 86 18.93 8.86 3.34
N ARG A 87 19.70 9.61 2.56
CA ARG A 87 19.96 11.04 2.78
C ARG A 87 18.72 11.92 2.83
N TRP A 88 17.71 11.58 2.04
CA TRP A 88 16.51 12.41 1.84
C TRP A 88 15.34 12.07 2.77
N GLY A 89 15.53 11.09 3.64
CA GLY A 89 14.43 10.57 4.43
C GLY A 89 13.48 9.69 3.62
N HIS A 90 12.44 9.21 4.29
CA HIS A 90 11.38 8.43 3.63
C HIS A 90 10.01 8.76 4.23
N ALA A 91 9.06 9.07 3.37
CA ALA A 91 7.70 9.44 3.74
C ALA A 91 6.76 8.24 3.55
N MET A 92 5.95 7.97 4.55
CA MET A 92 5.01 6.86 4.59
C MET A 92 3.69 7.30 5.22
N LEU A 93 2.65 6.49 5.10
CA LEU A 93 1.39 6.69 5.82
C LEU A 93 1.17 5.54 6.80
N ARG A 94 0.99 5.88 8.07
CA ARG A 94 0.59 4.95 9.11
C ARG A 94 -0.93 4.94 9.23
N LEU A 95 -1.53 3.78 9.05
CA LEU A 95 -2.94 3.56 9.30
C LEU A 95 -3.13 3.13 10.75
N VAL A 96 -3.84 3.93 11.53
CA VAL A 96 -4.18 3.63 12.91
C VAL A 96 -5.43 2.76 12.90
N ILE A 97 -5.23 1.44 12.96
CA ILE A 97 -6.29 0.43 12.83
C ILE A 97 -6.67 -0.07 14.22
N CYS A 98 -7.96 -0.07 14.49
CA CYS A 98 -8.51 -0.56 15.76
C CYS A 98 -8.47 -2.09 15.84
N ALA A 99 -8.34 -2.62 17.05
CA ALA A 99 -8.50 -4.05 17.30
C ALA A 99 -9.88 -4.56 16.84
N PRO A 100 -10.00 -5.84 16.47
CA PRO A 100 -11.28 -6.43 16.12
C PRO A 100 -12.31 -6.23 17.23
N GLY A 101 -13.51 -5.76 16.86
CA GLY A 101 -14.60 -5.50 17.82
C GLY A 101 -14.50 -4.17 18.57
N ARG A 102 -13.42 -3.40 18.41
CA ARG A 102 -13.30 -2.05 18.96
C ARG A 102 -13.89 -1.03 18.00
N ALA A 103 -14.78 -0.17 18.51
CA ALA A 103 -15.25 1.00 17.75
C ALA A 103 -14.09 1.98 17.47
N PRO A 104 -14.04 2.62 16.28
CA PRO A 104 -13.03 3.63 15.98
C PRO A 104 -13.04 4.78 17.00
N GLY A 105 -11.88 5.04 17.58
CA GLY A 105 -11.70 6.06 18.61
C GLY A 105 -10.24 6.24 19.03
N PRO A 106 -9.94 7.22 19.92
CA PRO A 106 -8.57 7.54 20.34
C PRO A 106 -7.78 6.34 20.90
N ASP A 107 -8.47 5.42 21.57
CA ASP A 107 -7.86 4.23 22.17
C ASP A 107 -7.27 3.27 21.11
N CYS A 108 -7.72 3.37 19.85
CA CYS A 108 -7.13 2.58 18.76
C CYS A 108 -5.65 2.88 18.52
N ARG A 109 -5.15 4.03 19.01
CA ARG A 109 -3.72 4.35 18.96
C ARG A 109 -2.85 3.43 19.81
N LEU A 110 -3.46 2.71 20.77
CA LEU A 110 -2.81 1.70 21.61
C LEU A 110 -2.78 0.31 20.96
N ASP A 111 -3.56 0.09 19.93
CA ASP A 111 -3.69 -1.19 19.22
C ASP A 111 -2.54 -1.42 18.20
N LEU A 112 -1.29 -1.13 18.58
CA LEU A 112 -0.11 -1.04 17.70
C LEU A 112 0.10 -2.24 16.79
N GLN A 113 -0.24 -3.45 17.25
CA GLN A 113 -0.11 -4.70 16.49
C GLN A 113 -1.02 -4.76 15.24
N TYR A 114 -2.09 -3.97 15.22
CA TYR A 114 -3.00 -3.89 14.07
C TYR A 114 -2.64 -2.77 13.12
N HIS A 115 -1.77 -1.84 13.53
CA HIS A 115 -1.38 -0.75 12.67
C HIS A 115 -0.59 -1.23 11.45
N ARG A 116 -0.84 -0.57 10.33
CA ARG A 116 -0.16 -0.82 9.08
C ARG A 116 0.47 0.45 8.54
N VAL A 117 1.51 0.28 7.77
CA VAL A 117 2.22 1.37 7.12
C VAL A 117 2.18 1.17 5.62
N LEU A 118 1.70 2.17 4.90
CA LEU A 118 1.76 2.26 3.45
C LEU A 118 3.07 2.94 3.06
N SER A 119 3.90 2.23 2.31
CA SER A 119 5.23 2.69 1.90
C SER A 119 5.46 2.43 0.43
N PHE A 120 5.84 3.47 -0.32
CA PHE A 120 6.35 3.31 -1.68
C PHE A 120 7.81 2.89 -1.62
N ARG A 121 8.12 1.73 -2.18
CA ARG A 121 9.47 1.17 -2.22
C ARG A 121 9.87 0.79 -3.62
N ALA A 122 11.17 0.87 -3.91
CA ALA A 122 11.71 0.31 -5.14
C ALA A 122 11.49 -1.21 -5.14
N PHE A 123 10.83 -1.69 -6.18
CA PHE A 123 10.66 -3.12 -6.40
C PHE A 123 11.84 -3.64 -7.20
N VAL A 124 12.66 -4.45 -6.53
CA VAL A 124 13.85 -5.06 -7.14
C VAL A 124 13.51 -6.53 -7.42
N ASP A 125 13.33 -6.86 -8.70
CA ASP A 125 13.10 -8.21 -9.20
C ASP A 125 14.37 -8.87 -9.75
N ASP A 126 15.50 -8.14 -9.71
CA ASP A 126 16.81 -8.61 -10.17
C ASP A 126 17.54 -9.41 -9.08
N VAL A 127 18.25 -10.46 -9.50
CA VAL A 127 19.13 -11.27 -8.65
C VAL A 127 20.34 -10.44 -8.15
N GLN A 128 20.71 -9.39 -8.87
CA GLN A 128 21.76 -8.43 -8.47
C GLN A 128 21.19 -7.02 -8.32
N ILE A 129 21.18 -6.54 -7.08
CA ILE A 129 20.77 -5.18 -6.77
C ILE A 129 21.86 -4.20 -7.24
N SER A 130 21.52 -3.33 -8.19
CA SER A 130 22.38 -2.26 -8.66
C SER A 130 22.03 -0.95 -7.96
N SER A 131 22.93 -0.45 -7.12
CA SER A 131 22.78 0.87 -6.47
C SER A 131 22.61 2.00 -7.48
N TRP A 132 23.27 1.89 -8.66
CA TRP A 132 23.14 2.87 -9.73
C TRP A 132 21.73 2.90 -10.34
N ARG A 133 21.11 1.74 -10.56
CA ARG A 133 19.73 1.66 -11.04
C ARG A 133 18.75 2.22 -10.02
N GLY A 134 19.01 2.01 -8.71
CA GLY A 134 18.23 2.62 -7.63
C GLY A 134 18.32 4.15 -7.64
N LEU A 135 19.52 4.71 -7.72
CA LEU A 135 19.75 6.16 -7.74
C LEU A 135 19.18 6.83 -9.01
N THR A 136 19.17 6.14 -10.15
CA THR A 136 18.65 6.67 -11.42
C THR A 136 17.15 6.42 -11.62
N GLY A 137 16.45 5.88 -10.62
CA GLY A 137 15.00 5.63 -10.66
C GLY A 137 14.58 4.54 -11.65
N ARG A 138 15.48 3.62 -12.01
CA ARG A 138 15.19 2.53 -12.96
C ARG A 138 14.41 1.37 -12.38
N TYR A 139 14.34 1.28 -11.03
CA TYR A 139 13.46 0.30 -10.39
C TYR A 139 12.05 0.87 -10.27
N PRO A 140 11.01 0.09 -10.63
CA PRO A 140 9.63 0.52 -10.46
C PRO A 140 9.34 0.73 -8.98
N SER A 141 8.67 1.83 -8.65
CA SER A 141 8.18 2.08 -7.30
C SER A 141 6.83 1.40 -7.13
N ARG A 142 6.67 0.60 -6.09
CA ARG A 142 5.42 -0.06 -5.74
C ARG A 142 4.98 0.32 -4.33
N LEU A 143 3.67 0.33 -4.13
CA LEU A 143 3.08 0.54 -2.82
C LEU A 143 3.00 -0.79 -2.08
N PHE A 144 3.61 -0.83 -0.90
CA PHE A 144 3.59 -1.98 0.01
C PHE A 144 2.86 -1.65 1.29
N LEU A 145 2.22 -2.65 1.84
CA LEU A 145 1.67 -2.63 3.18
C LEU A 145 2.60 -3.40 4.13
N LEU A 146 3.00 -2.75 5.21
CA LEU A 146 3.92 -3.30 6.20
C LEU A 146 3.32 -3.23 7.60
N PRO A 147 3.58 -4.21 8.47
CA PRO A 147 3.32 -4.07 9.90
C PRO A 147 4.13 -2.92 10.50
N LEU A 148 3.53 -2.19 11.45
CA LEU A 148 4.18 -1.02 12.06
C LEU A 148 5.45 -1.38 12.83
N ASP A 149 5.47 -2.51 13.54
CA ASP A 149 6.60 -3.01 14.29
C ASP A 149 7.83 -3.23 13.39
N GLN A 150 7.64 -3.86 12.24
CA GLN A 150 8.72 -4.07 11.26
C GLN A 150 9.28 -2.76 10.72
N VAL A 151 8.43 -1.75 10.50
CA VAL A 151 8.87 -0.43 10.06
C VAL A 151 9.66 0.27 11.17
N ILE A 152 9.22 0.16 12.42
CA ILE A 152 9.96 0.71 13.55
C ILE A 152 11.33 0.04 13.65
N ASP A 153 11.39 -1.29 13.61
CA ASP A 153 12.65 -2.04 13.71
C ASP A 153 13.60 -1.70 12.56
N GLU A 154 13.10 -1.68 11.32
CA GLU A 154 13.89 -1.36 10.13
C GLU A 154 14.56 0.02 10.26
N TYR A 155 13.78 1.06 10.56
CA TYR A 155 14.32 2.42 10.59
C TYR A 155 15.09 2.73 11.86
N THR A 156 14.67 2.22 13.02
CA THR A 156 15.32 2.61 14.30
C THR A 156 16.44 1.68 14.71
N GLN A 157 16.39 0.39 14.38
CA GLN A 157 17.40 -0.59 14.78
C GLN A 157 18.41 -0.92 13.68
N VAL A 158 17.95 -0.98 12.41
CA VAL A 158 18.80 -1.37 11.28
C VAL A 158 19.43 -0.13 10.63
N GLU A 159 18.60 0.87 10.29
CA GLU A 159 19.07 2.10 9.61
C GLU A 159 19.52 3.19 10.58
N LEU A 160 19.25 3.05 11.89
CA LEU A 160 19.59 4.00 12.96
C LEU A 160 19.10 5.43 12.66
N ARG A 161 17.86 5.56 12.21
CA ARG A 161 17.22 6.83 11.84
C ARG A 161 16.11 7.18 12.80
N GLY A 162 15.88 8.47 12.98
CA GLY A 162 14.70 8.96 13.69
C GLY A 162 13.41 8.65 12.92
N LEU A 163 12.37 8.28 13.64
CA LEU A 163 11.05 8.03 13.07
C LEU A 163 10.01 8.92 13.75
N ARG A 164 9.31 9.75 12.98
CA ARG A 164 8.32 10.70 13.47
C ARG A 164 6.94 10.34 12.92
N SER A 165 5.93 10.29 13.80
CA SER A 165 4.52 10.12 13.43
C SER A 165 3.77 11.43 13.66
N ILE A 166 3.21 11.99 12.59
CA ILE A 166 2.50 13.28 12.58
C ILE A 166 1.04 13.01 12.20
N PRO A 167 0.09 13.20 13.12
CA PRO A 167 -1.33 12.99 12.82
C PRO A 167 -1.81 13.90 11.69
N LEU A 168 -2.54 13.32 10.72
CA LEU A 168 -3.23 14.07 9.68
C LEU A 168 -4.67 14.34 10.14
N THR A 169 -5.14 15.56 9.87
CA THR A 169 -6.54 15.94 10.16
C THR A 169 -7.40 15.54 8.97
N LEU A 170 -7.84 14.28 8.96
CA LEU A 170 -8.71 13.72 7.92
C LEU A 170 -10.08 13.38 8.49
N GLN A 171 -11.12 13.63 7.69
CA GLN A 171 -12.47 13.17 8.01
C GLN A 171 -12.61 11.68 7.71
N PRO A 172 -13.55 10.96 8.37
CA PRO A 172 -13.75 9.53 8.12
C PRO A 172 -14.04 9.18 6.65
N SER A 173 -14.73 10.07 5.93
CA SER A 173 -14.99 9.91 4.48
C SER A 173 -13.72 10.02 3.63
N GLU A 174 -12.77 10.87 4.03
CA GLU A 174 -11.48 11.01 3.35
C GLU A 174 -10.59 9.80 3.60
N ILE A 175 -10.59 9.27 4.84
CA ILE A 175 -9.89 8.03 5.18
C ILE A 175 -10.45 6.87 4.36
N ALA A 176 -11.79 6.75 4.29
CA ALA A 176 -12.42 5.73 3.47
C ALA A 176 -12.03 5.88 1.99
N GLY A 177 -12.05 7.11 1.45
CA GLY A 177 -11.66 7.40 0.07
C GLY A 177 -10.18 7.11 -0.26
N LEU A 178 -9.30 7.09 0.74
CA LEU A 178 -7.89 6.71 0.60
C LEU A 178 -7.71 5.19 0.41
N LEU A 179 -8.70 4.40 0.85
CA LEU A 179 -8.63 2.94 0.98
C LEU A 179 -9.62 2.20 0.04
N VAL A 180 -10.23 2.92 -0.88
CA VAL A 180 -11.22 2.37 -1.85
C VAL A 180 -10.73 2.44 -3.28
#